data_29133d33b77ce744a3f5b2baf2d3980b
#
_entry.id   29133d33b77ce744a3f5b2baf2d3980b
#
_cell.length_a   1.000
_cell.length_b   1.000
_cell.length_c   1.000
_cell.angle_alpha   90.00
_cell.angle_beta   90.00
_cell.angle_gamma   90.00
#
_symmetry.space_group_name_H-M   'P 1'
#
loop_
_entity.id
_entity.type
_entity.pdbx_description
1 polymer ?
#
loop_
_entity_poly.entity_id
_entity_poly.type
_entity_poly.pdbx_seq_one_letter_code
_entity_poly.pdbx_strand_id
1 'polypeptide(L)'
;ELALVSGFTDNRPLVSVVSEALARSAKHKLIGYSGMSGSLGKSNWRVLSPTFEAKEAQDSNDASLVLAFRFDGYNLLTLGDLGEDGQRRLMRSSFPWLVQLRKAPLVLKVAHHGSKDQSVELHSLIQPDIALISVGAQNDYGHPTRSLLSMLQGLGTSTLRTDIHGAISLRIEDDRLVAATGGKLSM
;
A
#
# COMPACT_ATOMS: atom_id res chain seq x y z
N GLU A 1 -13.52 -12.77 12.26
CA GLU A 1 -12.81 -11.77 11.46
C GLU A 1 -11.49 -11.42 12.14
N LEU A 2 -10.44 -11.17 11.35
CA LEU A 2 -9.07 -10.85 11.80
C LEU A 2 -8.76 -9.40 11.43
N ALA A 3 -8.22 -8.64 12.38
CA ALA A 3 -7.61 -7.34 12.12
C ALA A 3 -6.11 -7.40 12.35
N LEU A 4 -5.33 -6.98 11.36
CA LEU A 4 -3.91 -6.70 11.50
C LEU A 4 -3.74 -5.20 11.72
N VAL A 5 -3.04 -4.82 12.77
CA VAL A 5 -2.80 -3.42 13.14
C VAL A 5 -1.32 -3.18 13.35
N SER A 6 -0.88 -1.94 13.17
CA SER A 6 0.44 -1.51 13.65
C SER A 6 0.49 -1.57 15.17
N GLY A 7 1.63 -1.98 15.72
CA GLY A 7 1.88 -1.93 17.17
C GLY A 7 2.31 -0.55 17.68
N PHE A 8 2.31 0.48 16.84
CA PHE A 8 2.69 1.83 17.24
C PHE A 8 1.63 2.43 18.18
N THR A 9 2.11 3.00 19.28
CA THR A 9 1.24 3.70 20.24
C THR A 9 1.08 5.16 19.80
N ASP A 10 -0.15 5.56 19.53
CA ASP A 10 -0.49 6.90 19.06
C ASP A 10 -1.59 7.47 19.96
N ASN A 11 -1.36 8.68 20.46
CA ASN A 11 -2.28 9.36 21.39
C ASN A 11 -3.26 10.32 20.69
N ARG A 12 -3.30 10.33 19.35
CA ARG A 12 -4.25 11.17 18.61
C ARG A 12 -5.70 10.71 18.88
N PRO A 13 -6.65 11.65 19.02
CA PRO A 13 -8.03 11.33 19.42
C PRO A 13 -8.73 10.29 18.53
N LEU A 14 -8.45 10.28 17.22
CA LEU A 14 -9.05 9.33 16.30
C LEU A 14 -8.58 7.88 16.50
N VAL A 15 -7.44 7.67 17.15
CA VAL A 15 -6.91 6.31 17.38
C VAL A 15 -7.78 5.53 18.37
N SER A 16 -8.34 6.20 19.39
CA SER A 16 -9.27 5.56 20.31
C SER A 16 -10.55 5.12 19.59
N VAL A 17 -11.11 5.97 18.72
CA VAL A 17 -12.31 5.68 17.93
C VAL A 17 -12.09 4.46 17.03
N VAL A 18 -10.94 4.39 16.32
CA VAL A 18 -10.58 3.25 15.47
C VAL A 18 -10.39 1.99 16.32
N SER A 19 -9.71 2.09 17.45
CA SER A 19 -9.48 0.96 18.36
C SER A 19 -10.78 0.39 18.92
N GLU A 20 -11.73 1.23 19.29
CA GLU A 20 -13.06 0.81 19.74
C GLU A 20 -13.86 0.17 18.60
N ALA A 21 -13.82 0.73 17.39
CA ALA A 21 -14.49 0.15 16.23
C ALA A 21 -13.92 -1.25 15.91
N LEU A 22 -12.61 -1.42 15.96
CA LEU A 22 -11.95 -2.71 15.78
C LEU A 22 -12.31 -3.71 16.89
N ALA A 23 -12.38 -3.26 18.14
CA ALA A 23 -12.79 -4.12 19.27
C ALA A 23 -14.22 -4.64 19.12
N ARG A 24 -15.10 -3.86 18.49
CA ARG A 24 -16.48 -4.28 18.21
C ARG A 24 -16.62 -5.21 17.00
N SER A 25 -15.76 -5.05 15.97
CA SER A 25 -15.93 -5.72 14.68
C SER A 25 -14.97 -6.89 14.44
N ALA A 26 -13.79 -6.90 15.07
CA ALA A 26 -12.78 -7.94 14.88
C ALA A 26 -12.79 -8.93 16.04
N LYS A 27 -12.95 -10.24 15.74
CA LYS A 27 -12.82 -11.32 16.73
C LYS A 27 -11.39 -11.49 17.24
N HIS A 28 -10.43 -11.21 16.37
CA HIS A 28 -9.01 -11.32 16.67
C HIS A 28 -8.29 -10.07 16.18
N LYS A 29 -7.49 -9.46 17.04
CA LYS A 29 -6.60 -8.35 16.72
C LYS A 29 -5.17 -8.81 16.91
N LEU A 30 -4.36 -8.72 15.86
CA LEU A 30 -2.94 -9.08 15.87
C LEU A 30 -2.10 -7.86 15.50
N ILE A 31 -0.98 -7.71 16.19
CA ILE A 31 0.05 -6.76 15.80
C ILE A 31 0.83 -7.37 14.63
N GLY A 32 0.83 -6.67 13.50
CA GLY A 32 1.51 -7.11 12.30
C GLY A 32 3.00 -6.81 12.33
N TYR A 33 3.82 -7.79 11.95
CA TYR A 33 5.27 -7.63 11.77
C TYR A 33 5.76 -8.51 10.62
N SER A 34 6.91 -8.17 10.09
CA SER A 34 7.52 -8.86 8.95
C SER A 34 7.65 -10.36 9.19
N GLY A 35 7.28 -11.14 8.19
CA GLY A 35 7.27 -12.60 8.23
C GLY A 35 5.90 -13.20 8.49
N MET A 36 4.97 -12.47 9.12
CA MET A 36 3.59 -12.94 9.25
C MET A 36 2.96 -13.14 7.89
N SER A 37 2.20 -14.21 7.73
CA SER A 37 1.53 -14.54 6.48
C SER A 37 0.25 -15.33 6.74
N GLY A 38 -0.61 -15.39 5.76
CA GLY A 38 -1.86 -16.14 5.82
C GLY A 38 -2.53 -16.19 4.44
N SER A 39 -3.76 -16.71 4.44
CA SER A 39 -4.58 -16.78 3.24
C SER A 39 -5.94 -16.11 3.46
N LEU A 40 -6.51 -15.62 2.37
CA LEU A 40 -7.85 -15.08 2.29
C LEU A 40 -8.51 -15.68 1.03
N GLY A 41 -9.34 -16.70 1.21
CA GLY A 41 -9.83 -17.51 0.10
C GLY A 41 -8.68 -18.17 -0.65
N LYS A 42 -8.58 -17.93 -1.97
CA LYS A 42 -7.50 -18.44 -2.81
C LYS A 42 -6.24 -17.55 -2.79
N SER A 43 -6.32 -16.37 -2.20
CA SER A 43 -5.23 -15.41 -2.17
C SER A 43 -4.37 -15.59 -0.93
N ASN A 44 -3.08 -15.28 -1.05
CA ASN A 44 -2.12 -15.31 0.05
C ASN A 44 -1.62 -13.89 0.34
N TRP A 45 -1.34 -13.63 1.60
CA TRP A 45 -0.77 -12.35 2.02
C TRP A 45 0.45 -12.55 2.91
N ARG A 46 1.32 -11.55 2.92
CA ARG A 46 2.49 -11.49 3.79
C ARG A 46 2.77 -10.07 4.24
N VAL A 47 3.13 -9.91 5.52
CA VAL A 47 3.66 -8.65 6.06
C VAL A 47 5.15 -8.57 5.73
N LEU A 48 5.58 -7.46 5.13
CA LEU A 48 6.97 -7.18 4.78
C LEU A 48 7.61 -6.13 5.71
N SER A 49 6.81 -5.26 6.34
CA SER A 49 7.23 -4.22 7.30
C SER A 49 6.13 -4.03 8.34
N PRO A 50 6.47 -3.60 9.56
CA PRO A 50 7.81 -3.33 10.10
C PRO A 50 8.61 -4.61 10.40
N THR A 51 9.95 -4.50 10.36
CA THR A 51 10.90 -5.59 10.72
C THR A 51 11.37 -5.49 12.17
N PHE A 52 10.88 -4.50 12.90
CA PHE A 52 11.25 -4.15 14.27
C PHE A 52 10.01 -3.98 15.13
N GLU A 53 10.17 -3.91 16.43
CA GLU A 53 9.05 -3.60 17.31
C GLU A 53 8.55 -2.17 17.05
N ALA A 54 7.23 -1.99 17.00
CA ALA A 54 6.64 -0.69 16.64
C ALA A 54 7.02 0.45 17.60
N LYS A 55 7.42 0.14 18.85
CA LYS A 55 7.96 1.11 19.80
C LYS A 55 9.29 1.73 19.37
N GLU A 56 10.01 1.11 18.44
CA GLU A 56 11.28 1.59 17.88
C GLU A 56 11.06 2.48 16.65
N ALA A 57 9.82 2.61 16.17
CA ALA A 57 9.48 3.48 15.07
C ALA A 57 9.63 4.96 15.46
N GLN A 58 10.12 5.77 14.52
CA GLN A 58 10.28 7.21 14.73
C GLN A 58 8.93 7.93 14.81
N ASP A 59 7.97 7.47 14.01
CA ASP A 59 6.61 7.99 13.98
C ASP A 59 5.61 6.92 13.49
N SER A 60 4.34 7.30 13.34
CA SER A 60 3.29 6.39 12.86
C SER A 60 3.48 5.95 11.41
N ASN A 61 4.12 6.77 10.57
CA ASN A 61 4.38 6.43 9.17
C ASN A 61 5.48 5.38 9.07
N ASP A 62 6.53 5.52 9.89
CA ASP A 62 7.63 4.54 9.99
C ASP A 62 7.14 3.17 10.47
N ALA A 63 6.08 3.14 11.28
CA ALA A 63 5.42 1.92 11.75
C ALA A 63 4.35 1.37 10.79
N SER A 64 4.27 1.84 9.57
CA SER A 64 3.30 1.39 8.58
C SER A 64 3.42 -0.09 8.28
N LEU A 65 2.26 -0.76 8.22
CA LEU A 65 2.19 -2.13 7.74
C LEU A 65 2.33 -2.15 6.22
N VAL A 66 3.37 -2.81 5.73
CA VAL A 66 3.53 -3.13 4.31
C VAL A 66 3.08 -4.55 4.07
N LEU A 67 2.09 -4.71 3.20
CA LEU A 67 1.50 -5.99 2.87
C LEU A 67 1.70 -6.32 1.39
N ALA A 68 2.15 -7.54 1.14
CA ALA A 68 2.17 -8.12 -0.19
C ALA A 68 1.04 -9.15 -0.28
N PHE A 69 0.20 -9.03 -1.31
CA PHE A 69 -0.84 -10.00 -1.63
C PHE A 69 -0.53 -10.66 -2.97
N ARG A 70 -0.79 -11.95 -3.04
CA ARG A 70 -0.76 -12.73 -4.29
C ARG A 70 -2.17 -13.20 -4.59
N PHE A 71 -2.74 -12.60 -5.63
CA PHE A 71 -4.01 -13.01 -6.19
C PHE A 71 -3.79 -13.95 -7.38
N ASP A 72 -4.87 -14.57 -7.83
CA ASP A 72 -4.85 -15.28 -9.10
C ASP A 72 -4.74 -14.26 -10.24
N GLY A 73 -3.62 -14.29 -10.96
CA GLY A 73 -3.32 -13.43 -12.11
C GLY A 73 -2.64 -12.09 -11.81
N TYR A 74 -2.52 -11.61 -10.56
CA TYR A 74 -1.77 -10.39 -10.23
C TYR A 74 -1.30 -10.34 -8.78
N ASN A 75 -0.36 -9.46 -8.51
CA ASN A 75 0.13 -9.17 -7.16
C ASN A 75 -0.23 -7.75 -6.73
N LEU A 76 -0.40 -7.53 -5.43
CA LEU A 76 -0.62 -6.21 -4.85
C LEU A 76 0.39 -5.96 -3.73
N LEU A 77 1.05 -4.82 -3.79
CA LEU A 77 1.89 -4.30 -2.70
C LEU A 77 1.25 -3.04 -2.13
N THR A 78 1.00 -3.01 -0.82
CA THR A 78 0.51 -1.81 -0.12
C THR A 78 1.58 -1.26 0.78
N LEU A 79 1.95 0.02 0.63
CA LEU A 79 3.05 0.63 1.39
C LEU A 79 2.59 1.39 2.64
N GLY A 80 1.27 1.46 2.92
CA GLY A 80 0.76 2.32 3.99
C GLY A 80 1.17 3.77 3.75
N ASP A 81 1.71 4.41 4.78
CA ASP A 81 2.26 5.77 4.70
C ASP A 81 3.79 5.78 4.87
N LEU A 82 4.44 4.64 4.60
CA LEU A 82 5.88 4.44 4.78
C LEU A 82 6.70 5.44 3.97
N GLY A 83 7.49 6.28 4.64
CA GLY A 83 8.36 7.27 4.02
C GLY A 83 9.59 6.66 3.32
N GLU A 84 10.40 7.50 2.69
CA GLU A 84 11.54 7.10 1.85
C GLU A 84 12.53 6.19 2.60
N ASP A 85 12.92 6.56 3.81
CA ASP A 85 13.85 5.75 4.62
C ASP A 85 13.29 4.38 4.98
N GLY A 86 12.00 4.32 5.31
CA GLY A 86 11.29 3.06 5.55
C GLY A 86 11.23 2.20 4.28
N GLN A 87 10.98 2.81 3.14
CA GLN A 87 10.99 2.13 1.83
C GLN A 87 12.39 1.59 1.48
N ARG A 88 13.45 2.32 1.80
CA ARG A 88 14.83 1.84 1.64
C ARG A 88 15.16 0.66 2.58
N ARG A 89 14.66 0.70 3.83
CA ARG A 89 14.77 -0.45 4.76
C ARG A 89 14.02 -1.66 4.24
N LEU A 90 12.77 -1.46 3.79
CA LEU A 90 11.95 -2.50 3.16
C LEU A 90 12.67 -3.17 1.99
N MET A 91 13.28 -2.38 1.11
CA MET A 91 14.02 -2.89 -0.05
C MET A 91 15.18 -3.81 0.38
N ARG A 92 15.95 -3.43 1.41
CA ARG A 92 17.04 -4.26 1.94
C ARG A 92 16.55 -5.55 2.62
N SER A 93 15.51 -5.44 3.45
CA SER A 93 15.02 -6.58 4.26
C SER A 93 14.18 -7.57 3.46
N SER A 94 13.52 -7.12 2.41
CA SER A 94 12.51 -7.90 1.68
C SER A 94 12.83 -8.04 0.18
N PHE A 95 14.06 -7.79 -0.24
CA PHE A 95 14.49 -7.81 -1.64
C PHE A 95 14.01 -9.04 -2.43
N PRO A 96 14.20 -10.29 -1.94
CA PRO A 96 13.75 -11.47 -2.68
C PRO A 96 12.24 -11.50 -2.91
N TRP A 97 11.45 -10.99 -1.94
CA TRP A 97 9.99 -10.91 -2.05
C TRP A 97 9.58 -9.87 -3.08
N LEU A 98 10.19 -8.68 -3.03
CA LEU A 98 9.90 -7.59 -3.97
C LEU A 98 10.16 -8.01 -5.42
N VAL A 99 11.27 -8.70 -5.68
CA VAL A 99 11.59 -9.25 -7.00
C VAL A 99 10.56 -10.32 -7.43
N GLN A 100 10.10 -11.17 -6.49
CA GLN A 100 9.11 -12.18 -6.80
C GLN A 100 7.74 -11.60 -7.14
N LEU A 101 7.36 -10.44 -6.60
CA LEU A 101 6.09 -9.79 -6.94
C LEU A 101 6.01 -9.39 -8.42
N ARG A 102 7.16 -9.18 -9.08
CA ARG A 102 7.23 -8.84 -10.52
C ARG A 102 6.99 -10.03 -11.47
N LYS A 103 6.80 -11.23 -10.96
CA LYS A 103 6.51 -12.42 -11.80
C LYS A 103 5.09 -12.46 -12.34
N ALA A 104 4.22 -11.57 -11.88
CA ALA A 104 2.88 -11.33 -12.40
C ALA A 104 2.64 -9.82 -12.41
N PRO A 105 1.60 -9.32 -13.10
CA PRO A 105 1.23 -7.91 -13.06
C PRO A 105 1.20 -7.38 -11.62
N LEU A 106 1.92 -6.29 -11.36
CA LEU A 106 2.07 -5.72 -10.03
C LEU A 106 1.26 -4.45 -9.89
N VAL A 107 0.36 -4.46 -8.93
CA VAL A 107 -0.37 -3.27 -8.47
C VAL A 107 0.32 -2.73 -7.23
N LEU A 108 0.57 -1.43 -7.19
CA LEU A 108 1.12 -0.72 -6.06
C LEU A 108 0.08 0.23 -5.46
N LYS A 109 -0.31 0.06 -4.18
CA LYS A 109 -0.89 1.16 -3.42
C LYS A 109 0.24 2.06 -2.96
N VAL A 110 0.35 3.23 -3.60
CA VAL A 110 1.41 4.21 -3.32
C VAL A 110 1.38 4.66 -1.87
N ALA A 111 2.55 4.86 -1.28
CA ALA A 111 2.68 5.32 0.10
C ALA A 111 2.15 6.74 0.27
N HIS A 112 1.63 7.03 1.46
CA HIS A 112 1.31 8.35 1.98
C HIS A 112 0.59 9.24 0.97
N HIS A 113 -0.46 8.68 0.34
CA HIS A 113 -1.35 9.35 -0.63
C HIS A 113 -0.61 10.01 -1.81
N GLY A 114 0.63 9.61 -2.07
CA GLY A 114 1.46 10.19 -3.12
C GLY A 114 2.27 11.40 -2.69
N SER A 115 2.70 11.46 -1.43
CA SER A 115 3.65 12.46 -0.94
C SER A 115 4.95 12.44 -1.75
N LYS A 116 5.79 13.46 -1.58
CA LYS A 116 7.14 13.51 -2.18
C LYS A 116 8.14 12.56 -1.54
N ASP A 117 7.81 12.07 -0.34
CA ASP A 117 8.68 11.21 0.48
C ASP A 117 8.62 9.76 -0.01
N GLN A 118 9.29 9.50 -1.15
CA GLN A 118 9.27 8.22 -1.87
C GLN A 118 10.68 7.81 -2.28
N SER A 119 10.99 6.53 -2.15
CA SER A 119 12.25 5.96 -2.67
C SER A 119 12.13 5.68 -4.17
N VAL A 120 12.89 6.42 -4.96
CA VAL A 120 13.02 6.20 -6.42
C VAL A 120 13.56 4.79 -6.69
N GLU A 121 14.49 4.33 -5.86
CA GLU A 121 15.12 3.02 -5.98
C GLU A 121 14.11 1.88 -5.79
N LEU A 122 13.20 2.00 -4.80
CA LEU A 122 12.15 1.01 -4.61
C LEU A 122 11.23 0.94 -5.82
N HIS A 123 10.74 2.09 -6.28
CA HIS A 123 9.84 2.13 -7.45
C HIS A 123 10.52 1.60 -8.71
N SER A 124 11.79 1.93 -8.92
CA SER A 124 12.59 1.40 -10.03
C SER A 124 12.83 -0.11 -9.92
N LEU A 125 12.98 -0.64 -8.70
CA LEU A 125 13.14 -2.08 -8.46
C LEU A 125 11.84 -2.82 -8.77
N ILE A 126 10.70 -2.35 -8.24
CA ILE A 126 9.43 -3.07 -8.35
C ILE A 126 8.70 -2.82 -9.68
N GLN A 127 8.91 -1.67 -10.34
CA GLN A 127 8.30 -1.28 -11.63
C GLN A 127 6.82 -1.71 -11.71
N PRO A 128 5.92 -1.11 -10.93
CA PRO A 128 4.54 -1.55 -10.90
C PRO A 128 3.83 -1.25 -12.23
N ASP A 129 2.95 -2.14 -12.67
CA ASP A 129 2.12 -1.93 -13.87
C ASP A 129 1.04 -0.89 -13.61
N ILE A 130 0.46 -0.94 -12.40
CA ILE A 130 -0.57 0.00 -11.95
C ILE A 130 -0.17 0.59 -10.59
N ALA A 131 -0.23 1.92 -10.47
CA ALA A 131 -0.12 2.63 -9.20
C ALA A 131 -1.50 3.17 -8.79
N LEU A 132 -1.95 2.76 -7.59
CA LEU A 132 -3.18 3.24 -6.98
C LEU A 132 -2.83 4.35 -5.97
N ILE A 133 -3.42 5.53 -6.14
CA ILE A 133 -3.27 6.66 -5.22
C ILE A 133 -4.63 6.97 -4.62
N SER A 134 -4.77 6.68 -3.33
CA SER A 134 -5.94 7.03 -2.54
C SER A 134 -5.79 8.45 -2.02
N VAL A 135 -6.57 9.37 -2.54
CA VAL A 135 -6.50 10.80 -2.19
C VAL A 135 -7.88 11.43 -2.35
N GLY A 136 -8.21 12.39 -1.49
CA GLY A 136 -9.49 13.11 -1.53
C GLY A 136 -9.51 14.18 -2.63
N ALA A 137 -10.69 14.42 -3.22
CA ALA A 137 -10.88 15.44 -4.24
C ALA A 137 -10.60 16.88 -3.73
N GLN A 138 -10.79 17.11 -2.43
CA GLN A 138 -10.52 18.39 -1.74
C GLN A 138 -9.31 18.23 -0.80
N ASN A 139 -8.18 17.79 -1.36
CA ASN A 139 -6.98 17.53 -0.58
C ASN A 139 -6.07 18.75 -0.52
N ASP A 140 -5.89 19.31 0.67
CA ASP A 140 -5.07 20.50 0.91
C ASP A 140 -3.58 20.22 1.12
N TYR A 141 -3.17 18.94 1.17
CA TYR A 141 -1.76 18.55 1.37
C TYR A 141 -0.91 18.61 0.10
N GLY A 142 -1.52 18.90 -1.05
CA GLY A 142 -0.83 18.94 -2.34
C GLY A 142 -0.43 17.54 -2.85
N HIS A 143 -1.10 16.48 -2.39
CA HIS A 143 -0.91 15.12 -2.86
C HIS A 143 -1.89 14.76 -3.99
N PRO A 144 -1.50 13.88 -4.94
CA PRO A 144 -0.13 13.40 -5.16
C PRO A 144 0.77 14.51 -5.73
N THR A 145 2.05 14.46 -5.37
CA THR A 145 3.05 15.44 -5.83
C THR A 145 3.40 15.23 -7.31
N ARG A 146 3.78 16.31 -7.99
CA ARG A 146 4.21 16.25 -9.39
C ARG A 146 5.45 15.38 -9.58
N SER A 147 6.39 15.41 -8.63
CA SER A 147 7.60 14.59 -8.68
C SER A 147 7.28 13.10 -8.69
N LEU A 148 6.37 12.65 -7.82
CA LEU A 148 5.91 11.25 -7.83
C LEU A 148 5.22 10.88 -9.14
N LEU A 149 4.30 11.70 -9.63
CA LEU A 149 3.59 11.42 -10.89
C LEU A 149 4.55 11.33 -12.08
N SER A 150 5.54 12.23 -12.15
CA SER A 150 6.59 12.18 -13.19
C SER A 150 7.47 10.93 -13.08
N MET A 151 7.79 10.51 -11.85
CA MET A 151 8.55 9.27 -11.62
C MET A 151 7.76 8.05 -12.10
N LEU A 152 6.49 7.91 -11.72
CA LEU A 152 5.65 6.79 -12.15
C LEU A 152 5.45 6.78 -13.67
N GLN A 153 5.26 7.93 -14.28
CA GLN A 153 5.18 8.07 -15.74
C GLN A 153 6.47 7.65 -16.41
N GLY A 154 7.62 8.06 -15.88
CA GLY A 154 8.94 7.66 -16.39
C GLY A 154 9.21 6.15 -16.30
N LEU A 155 8.57 5.45 -15.37
CA LEU A 155 8.62 3.98 -15.23
C LEU A 155 7.59 3.26 -16.12
N GLY A 156 6.74 4.00 -16.87
CA GLY A 156 5.68 3.41 -17.68
C GLY A 156 4.48 2.90 -16.85
N THR A 157 4.37 3.31 -15.58
CA THR A 157 3.32 2.86 -14.66
C THR A 157 2.00 3.57 -14.96
N SER A 158 0.93 2.82 -15.14
CA SER A 158 -0.44 3.37 -15.22
C SER A 158 -0.90 3.87 -13.86
N THR A 159 -1.24 5.15 -13.74
CA THR A 159 -1.61 5.75 -12.46
C THR A 159 -3.12 5.98 -12.37
N LEU A 160 -3.75 5.41 -11.33
CA LEU A 160 -5.16 5.59 -11.00
C LEU A 160 -5.30 6.31 -9.65
N ARG A 161 -6.11 7.36 -9.60
CA ARG A 161 -6.27 8.25 -8.45
C ARG A 161 -7.74 8.35 -8.06
N THR A 162 -8.06 8.25 -6.77
CA THR A 162 -9.46 8.30 -6.30
C THR A 162 -10.10 9.68 -6.42
N ASP A 163 -9.32 10.75 -6.40
CA ASP A 163 -9.81 12.13 -6.59
C ASP A 163 -10.28 12.43 -8.03
N ILE A 164 -9.77 11.67 -9.02
CA ILE A 164 -10.13 11.81 -10.43
C ILE A 164 -11.07 10.69 -10.87
N HIS A 165 -10.74 9.45 -10.49
CA HIS A 165 -11.40 8.25 -11.00
C HIS A 165 -12.52 7.73 -10.07
N GLY A 166 -12.70 8.30 -8.87
CA GLY A 166 -13.64 7.81 -7.87
C GLY A 166 -13.26 6.43 -7.34
N ALA A 167 -14.23 5.55 -7.18
CA ALA A 167 -13.97 4.17 -6.78
C ALA A 167 -13.22 3.43 -7.88
N ILE A 168 -12.23 2.63 -7.49
CA ILE A 168 -11.39 1.85 -8.40
C ILE A 168 -11.53 0.39 -8.01
N SER A 169 -11.86 -0.47 -8.97
CA SER A 169 -11.86 -1.92 -8.81
C SER A 169 -10.93 -2.58 -9.82
N LEU A 170 -10.31 -3.68 -9.41
CA LEU A 170 -9.39 -4.46 -10.23
C LEU A 170 -9.93 -5.89 -10.35
N ARG A 171 -9.83 -6.48 -11.53
CA ARG A 171 -10.20 -7.87 -11.79
C ARG A 171 -9.37 -8.44 -12.92
N ILE A 172 -9.35 -9.77 -13.01
CA ILE A 172 -8.79 -10.46 -14.17
C ILE A 172 -9.94 -10.78 -15.12
N GLU A 173 -9.77 -10.38 -16.39
CA GLU A 173 -10.63 -10.74 -17.52
C GLU A 173 -9.76 -11.21 -18.66
N ASP A 174 -10.06 -12.39 -19.21
CA ASP A 174 -9.32 -12.98 -20.33
C ASP A 174 -7.78 -12.93 -20.10
N ASP A 175 -7.34 -13.37 -18.92
CA ASP A 175 -5.95 -13.35 -18.46
C ASP A 175 -5.29 -11.96 -18.41
N ARG A 176 -6.08 -10.89 -18.44
CA ARG A 176 -5.60 -9.51 -18.35
C ARG A 176 -6.07 -8.84 -17.07
N LEU A 177 -5.20 -8.05 -16.47
CA LEU A 177 -5.57 -7.18 -15.35
C LEU A 177 -6.34 -5.98 -15.88
N VAL A 178 -7.61 -5.86 -15.49
CA VAL A 178 -8.51 -4.79 -15.91
C VAL A 178 -8.87 -3.92 -14.71
N ALA A 179 -8.81 -2.61 -14.90
CA ALA A 179 -9.26 -1.62 -13.92
C ALA A 179 -10.60 -1.01 -14.38
N ALA A 180 -11.57 -0.95 -13.47
CA ALA A 180 -12.80 -0.22 -13.67
C ALA A 180 -12.89 0.92 -12.63
N THR A 181 -13.38 2.09 -13.07
CA THR A 181 -13.49 3.29 -12.27
C THR A 181 -14.93 3.75 -12.16
N GLY A 182 -15.33 4.26 -10.98
CA GLY A 182 -16.68 4.79 -10.72
C GLY A 182 -16.84 6.30 -11.03
N GLY A 183 -15.75 7.00 -11.38
CA GLY A 183 -15.79 8.40 -11.76
C GLY A 183 -16.28 8.58 -13.18
N LYS A 184 -17.01 9.67 -13.47
CA LYS A 184 -17.24 10.11 -14.84
C LYS A 184 -15.89 10.49 -15.43
N LEU A 185 -15.46 9.83 -16.50
CA LEU A 185 -14.41 10.34 -17.36
C LEU A 185 -14.91 11.71 -17.84
N SER A 186 -14.34 12.80 -17.32
CA SER A 186 -14.45 14.09 -17.98
C SER A 186 -13.65 13.97 -19.27
N MET A 187 -14.40 13.85 -20.38
CA MET A 187 -13.87 14.00 -21.73
C MET A 187 -13.36 15.43 -21.91
#